data_4f192f021ff57f43be6caaf07eae41fc
#
_entry.id   4f192f021ff57f43be6caaf07eae41fc
#
_cell.length_a   1.000
_cell.length_b   1.000
_cell.length_c   1.000
_cell.angle_alpha   90.00
_cell.angle_beta   90.00
_cell.angle_gamma   90.00
#
_symmetry.space_group_name_H-M   'P 1'
#
loop_
_entity.id
_entity.type
_entity.pdbx_description
1 polymer ?
#
loop_
_entity_poly.entity_id
_entity_poly.type
_entity_poly.pdbx_seq_one_letter_code
_entity_poly.pdbx_strand_id
1 'polypeptide(L)'
;MPGAPFSGASLLAPLSDAEEAHDALLRADLARTDSVAQLGLAHGLAANFTSDVVYLRGGLPIVRGRSAAQAIIAAESLGGPVAVRWQPVRAEVSRDGRSGYSYGYTVIGAATGAAPSIRMDRYIAFWRREGDAWHVAAYAETYGAPPPALSMPGEAADSALADLPMRHSRGPLEEIRAADDEFSRMATKLGTGRAFGAYAAGDAQIFSTPGEFITGPDAISQAFGPTTEDSHLAWHPITGEVARSGDLGFTVGNAVFTGRNLDGSAQVRYSKYLTVWKKQRDGSWRYVVDGGNGRPKS
;
A
#
# COMPACT_ATOMS: atom_id res chain seq x y z
N MET A 1 -8.74 41.36 -47.44
CA MET A 1 -9.46 40.57 -46.45
C MET A 1 -8.40 40.02 -45.48
N PRO A 2 -8.27 40.55 -44.25
CA PRO A 2 -7.37 39.95 -43.26
C PRO A 2 -8.12 38.86 -42.51
N GLY A 3 -7.48 37.69 -42.40
CA GLY A 3 -7.99 36.54 -41.70
C GLY A 3 -7.99 36.75 -40.20
N ALA A 4 -9.09 36.37 -39.56
CA ALA A 4 -9.25 36.38 -38.11
C ALA A 4 -8.36 35.32 -37.42
N PRO A 5 -7.79 35.63 -36.25
CA PRO A 5 -7.02 34.63 -35.49
C PRO A 5 -7.95 33.63 -34.84
N PHE A 6 -7.68 32.35 -35.09
CA PHE A 6 -8.31 31.25 -34.33
C PHE A 6 -7.80 31.28 -32.88
N SER A 7 -8.62 31.82 -31.99
CA SER A 7 -8.43 31.68 -30.54
C SER A 7 -9.00 30.33 -30.12
N GLY A 8 -8.17 29.29 -30.18
CA GLY A 8 -8.46 27.96 -29.63
C GLY A 8 -8.03 27.88 -28.18
N ALA A 9 -8.70 28.57 -27.27
CA ALA A 9 -8.61 28.22 -25.86
C ALA A 9 -9.38 26.92 -25.64
N SER A 10 -8.65 25.81 -25.59
CA SER A 10 -9.22 24.53 -25.13
C SER A 10 -9.53 24.71 -23.64
N LEU A 11 -10.77 25.02 -23.33
CA LEU A 11 -11.32 24.97 -21.97
C LEU A 11 -11.39 23.47 -21.61
N LEU A 12 -10.40 22.97 -20.87
CA LEU A 12 -10.51 21.68 -20.21
C LEU A 12 -11.76 21.75 -19.33
N ALA A 13 -12.60 20.72 -19.40
CA ALA A 13 -13.75 20.59 -18.49
C ALA A 13 -13.24 20.58 -17.05
N PRO A 14 -13.96 21.15 -16.08
CA PRO A 14 -13.56 21.07 -14.67
C PRO A 14 -13.48 19.60 -14.26
N LEU A 15 -12.43 19.26 -13.48
CA LEU A 15 -12.25 17.93 -12.91
C LEU A 15 -13.45 17.60 -12.01
N SER A 16 -13.81 16.32 -11.93
CA SER A 16 -14.75 15.85 -10.92
C SER A 16 -14.14 15.91 -9.52
N ASP A 17 -14.97 15.99 -8.49
CA ASP A 17 -14.51 15.98 -7.08
C ASP A 17 -13.56 14.79 -6.77
N ALA A 18 -13.77 13.65 -7.42
CA ALA A 18 -12.94 12.45 -7.28
C ALA A 18 -11.59 12.61 -7.96
N GLU A 19 -11.54 13.22 -9.16
CA GLU A 19 -10.29 13.51 -9.86
C GLU A 19 -9.46 14.55 -9.11
N GLU A 20 -10.09 15.58 -8.57
CA GLU A 20 -9.42 16.58 -7.73
C GLU A 20 -8.85 15.96 -6.46
N ALA A 21 -9.60 15.05 -5.82
CA ALA A 21 -9.15 14.33 -4.62
C ALA A 21 -7.99 13.39 -4.93
N HIS A 22 -8.03 12.68 -6.07
CA HIS A 22 -6.95 11.83 -6.55
C HIS A 22 -5.66 12.63 -6.77
N ASP A 23 -5.74 13.75 -7.49
CA ASP A 23 -4.58 14.59 -7.76
C ASP A 23 -4.01 15.22 -6.49
N ALA A 24 -4.89 15.60 -5.55
CA ALA A 24 -4.48 16.12 -4.26
C ALA A 24 -3.74 15.06 -3.42
N LEU A 25 -4.21 13.79 -3.44
CA LEU A 25 -3.53 12.68 -2.77
C LEU A 25 -2.16 12.43 -3.39
N LEU A 26 -2.07 12.38 -4.72
CA LEU A 26 -0.81 12.15 -5.43
C LEU A 26 0.21 13.27 -5.15
N ARG A 27 -0.25 14.53 -5.12
CA ARG A 27 0.61 15.67 -4.70
C ARG A 27 1.07 15.51 -3.24
N ALA A 28 0.21 15.08 -2.33
CA ALA A 28 0.57 14.84 -0.93
C ALA A 28 1.62 13.74 -0.79
N ASP A 29 1.51 12.66 -1.56
CA ASP A 29 2.49 11.57 -1.54
C ASP A 29 3.86 12.04 -2.05
N LEU A 30 3.91 12.78 -3.15
CA LEU A 30 5.15 13.36 -3.68
C LEU A 30 5.77 14.38 -2.72
N ALA A 31 4.96 15.23 -2.07
CA ALA A 31 5.41 16.26 -1.13
C ALA A 31 6.09 15.71 0.14
N ARG A 32 5.96 14.41 0.41
CA ARG A 32 6.71 13.74 1.49
C ARG A 32 8.21 13.87 1.31
N THR A 33 8.68 13.89 0.07
CA THR A 33 10.09 14.13 -0.28
C THR A 33 10.56 15.46 0.27
N ASP A 34 9.78 16.52 0.05
CA ASP A 34 10.12 17.89 0.51
C ASP A 34 10.03 17.99 2.03
N SER A 35 9.03 17.35 2.64
CA SER A 35 8.90 17.29 4.11
C SER A 35 10.14 16.67 4.76
N VAL A 36 10.65 15.57 4.20
CA VAL A 36 11.87 14.91 4.69
C VAL A 36 13.11 15.76 4.43
N ALA A 37 13.22 16.40 3.29
CA ALA A 37 14.34 17.30 2.97
C ALA A 37 14.42 18.49 3.94
N GLN A 38 13.27 19.04 4.36
CA GLN A 38 13.19 20.20 5.24
C GLN A 38 13.34 19.87 6.73
N LEU A 39 12.73 18.77 7.18
CA LEU A 39 12.57 18.42 8.60
C LEU A 39 13.45 17.26 9.04
N GLY A 40 14.18 16.62 8.12
CA GLY A 40 14.86 15.35 8.33
C GLY A 40 13.90 14.16 8.30
N LEU A 41 14.46 12.93 8.21
CA LEU A 41 13.67 11.73 7.92
C LEU A 41 12.56 11.48 8.97
N ALA A 42 12.91 11.51 10.24
CA ALA A 42 11.96 11.17 11.30
C ALA A 42 10.80 12.18 11.43
N HIS A 43 11.12 13.47 11.46
CA HIS A 43 10.10 14.51 11.56
C HIS A 43 9.33 14.67 10.25
N GLY A 44 10.01 14.67 9.12
CA GLY A 44 9.39 14.83 7.81
C GLY A 44 8.44 13.70 7.45
N LEU A 45 8.80 12.45 7.76
CA LEU A 45 7.90 11.32 7.53
C LEU A 45 6.72 11.35 8.52
N ALA A 46 6.99 11.59 9.82
CA ALA A 46 5.95 11.64 10.84
C ALA A 46 4.97 12.81 10.66
N ALA A 47 5.39 13.93 10.08
CA ALA A 47 4.50 15.07 9.80
C ALA A 47 3.35 14.69 8.85
N ASN A 48 3.57 13.69 8.01
CA ASN A 48 2.56 13.19 7.07
C ASN A 48 1.65 12.09 7.65
N PHE A 49 1.87 11.66 8.90
CA PHE A 49 1.08 10.62 9.55
C PHE A 49 -0.13 11.19 10.29
N THR A 50 -1.23 10.44 10.33
CA THR A 50 -2.31 10.68 11.29
C THR A 50 -1.79 10.45 12.72
N SER A 51 -2.47 10.99 13.73
CA SER A 51 -2.08 10.81 15.14
C SER A 51 -2.10 9.34 15.57
N ASP A 52 -2.96 8.53 14.96
CA ASP A 52 -3.24 7.12 15.23
C ASP A 52 -2.66 6.16 14.19
N VAL A 53 -1.73 6.60 13.36
CA VAL A 53 -1.13 5.80 12.28
C VAL A 53 -0.76 4.39 12.71
N VAL A 54 -0.98 3.43 11.81
CA VAL A 54 -0.49 2.05 11.93
C VAL A 54 0.75 1.90 11.04
N TYR A 55 1.91 1.74 11.67
CA TYR A 55 3.20 1.73 10.97
C TYR A 55 3.85 0.35 11.04
N LEU A 56 4.16 -0.22 9.87
CA LEU A 56 4.77 -1.54 9.71
C LEU A 56 6.23 -1.41 9.28
N ARG A 57 7.13 -1.43 10.25
CA ARG A 57 8.59 -1.42 10.05
C ARG A 57 9.15 -2.83 10.14
N GLY A 58 10.00 -3.25 9.17
CA GLY A 58 10.62 -4.58 9.17
C GLY A 58 11.41 -4.86 10.45
N GLY A 59 11.29 -6.08 10.97
CA GLY A 59 11.96 -6.49 12.20
C GLY A 59 11.30 -6.05 13.51
N LEU A 60 10.21 -5.27 13.45
CA LEU A 60 9.49 -4.77 14.63
C LEU A 60 8.05 -5.31 14.68
N PRO A 61 7.38 -5.28 15.84
CA PRO A 61 5.92 -5.44 15.92
C PRO A 61 5.17 -4.36 15.14
N ILE A 62 3.84 -4.47 15.04
CA ILE A 62 2.98 -3.40 14.54
C ILE A 62 3.07 -2.21 15.49
N VAL A 63 3.46 -1.04 14.97
CA VAL A 63 3.60 0.20 15.72
C VAL A 63 2.34 1.03 15.56
N ARG A 64 1.85 1.64 16.63
CA ARG A 64 0.66 2.49 16.62
C ARG A 64 0.98 3.88 17.14
N GLY A 65 0.49 4.87 16.41
CA GLY A 65 0.61 6.28 16.75
C GLY A 65 1.85 6.97 16.20
N ARG A 66 1.66 8.22 15.82
CA ARG A 66 2.68 9.09 15.19
C ARG A 66 3.95 9.20 16.01
N SER A 67 3.83 9.46 17.30
CA SER A 67 4.99 9.66 18.17
C SER A 67 5.85 8.38 18.28
N ALA A 68 5.22 7.21 18.39
CA ALA A 68 5.94 5.94 18.44
C ALA A 68 6.64 5.64 17.09
N ALA A 69 5.96 5.86 15.97
CA ALA A 69 6.56 5.72 14.65
C ALA A 69 7.75 6.67 14.47
N GLN A 70 7.62 7.93 14.85
CA GLN A 70 8.68 8.93 14.78
C GLN A 70 9.91 8.53 15.61
N ALA A 71 9.70 8.04 16.84
CA ALA A 71 10.79 7.61 17.69
C ALA A 71 11.60 6.46 17.08
N ILE A 72 10.92 5.50 16.46
CA ILE A 72 11.56 4.37 15.76
C ILE A 72 12.37 4.86 14.55
N ILE A 73 11.79 5.70 13.71
CA ILE A 73 12.47 6.25 12.53
C ILE A 73 13.70 7.05 12.96
N ALA A 74 13.60 7.83 14.04
CA ALA A 74 14.72 8.59 14.60
C ALA A 74 15.87 7.69 15.09
N ALA A 75 15.53 6.59 15.78
CA ALA A 75 16.53 5.65 16.28
C ALA A 75 17.31 4.95 15.14
N GLU A 76 16.67 4.71 14.01
CA GLU A 76 17.31 4.09 12.84
C GLU A 76 18.09 5.10 11.98
N SER A 77 17.81 6.40 12.09
CA SER A 77 18.43 7.46 11.29
C SER A 77 19.81 7.90 11.80
N LEU A 78 20.43 7.14 12.70
CA LEU A 78 21.74 7.48 13.30
C LEU A 78 22.93 7.43 12.34
N GLY A 79 22.73 7.02 11.08
CA GLY A 79 23.78 6.86 10.06
C GLY A 79 24.15 8.13 9.27
N GLY A 80 23.61 9.30 9.60
CA GLY A 80 23.87 10.57 8.88
C GLY A 80 22.71 11.00 7.98
N PRO A 81 22.84 12.17 7.31
CA PRO A 81 21.79 12.69 6.46
C PRO A 81 21.57 11.80 5.23
N VAL A 82 20.33 11.39 5.04
CA VAL A 82 19.89 10.62 3.87
C VAL A 82 18.95 11.46 3.02
N ALA A 83 19.08 11.34 1.71
CA ALA A 83 18.09 11.84 0.77
C ALA A 83 17.06 10.73 0.53
N VAL A 84 15.79 11.02 0.73
CA VAL A 84 14.70 10.08 0.49
C VAL A 84 13.73 10.69 -0.49
N ARG A 85 13.32 9.91 -1.49
CA ARG A 85 12.35 10.33 -2.50
C ARG A 85 11.29 9.26 -2.68
N TRP A 86 10.02 9.66 -2.62
CA TRP A 86 8.88 8.81 -2.95
C TRP A 86 8.58 8.89 -4.44
N GLN A 87 8.31 7.71 -5.01
CA GLN A 87 7.92 7.53 -6.40
C GLN A 87 6.65 6.68 -6.43
N PRO A 88 5.47 7.31 -6.35
CA PRO A 88 4.22 6.58 -6.44
C PRO A 88 4.10 5.92 -7.82
N VAL A 89 3.66 4.67 -7.83
CA VAL A 89 3.32 3.91 -9.03
C VAL A 89 1.83 4.04 -9.31
N ARG A 90 1.01 4.04 -8.25
CA ARG A 90 -0.44 4.17 -8.33
C ARG A 90 -0.99 4.86 -7.10
N ALA A 91 -2.05 5.61 -7.29
CA ALA A 91 -2.90 6.15 -6.24
C ALA A 91 -4.36 6.02 -6.67
N GLU A 92 -5.25 5.78 -5.73
CA GLU A 92 -6.70 5.82 -5.91
C GLU A 92 -7.38 6.38 -4.68
N VAL A 93 -8.57 6.94 -4.87
CA VAL A 93 -9.39 7.50 -3.79
C VAL A 93 -10.71 6.76 -3.67
N SER A 94 -11.28 6.78 -2.47
CA SER A 94 -12.64 6.33 -2.21
C SER A 94 -13.65 7.23 -2.91
N ARG A 95 -14.84 6.74 -3.11
CA ARG A 95 -15.94 7.44 -3.80
C ARG A 95 -16.31 8.78 -3.15
N ASP A 96 -16.11 8.91 -1.84
CA ASP A 96 -16.34 10.17 -1.11
C ASP A 96 -15.14 11.13 -1.10
N GLY A 97 -14.03 10.76 -1.77
CA GLY A 97 -12.81 11.57 -1.85
C GLY A 97 -12.13 11.82 -0.50
N ARG A 98 -12.43 11.02 0.55
CA ARG A 98 -11.92 11.24 1.91
C ARG A 98 -10.93 10.21 2.40
N SER A 99 -10.84 9.08 1.71
CA SER A 99 -9.83 8.05 1.92
C SER A 99 -9.18 7.71 0.59
N GLY A 100 -7.98 7.15 0.64
CA GLY A 100 -7.29 6.73 -0.57
C GLY A 100 -6.12 5.83 -0.23
N TYR A 101 -5.47 5.31 -1.24
CA TYR A 101 -4.21 4.59 -1.08
C TYR A 101 -3.24 4.99 -2.17
N SER A 102 -1.96 4.81 -1.87
CA SER A 102 -0.89 4.83 -2.84
C SER A 102 0.10 3.71 -2.55
N TYR A 103 0.80 3.29 -3.57
CA TYR A 103 1.97 2.43 -3.43
C TYR A 103 3.01 2.79 -4.49
N GLY A 104 4.25 2.43 -4.21
CA GLY A 104 5.35 2.76 -5.09
C GLY A 104 6.70 2.43 -4.48
N TYR A 105 7.69 3.20 -4.89
CA TYR A 105 9.06 3.03 -4.44
C TYR A 105 9.51 4.20 -3.56
N THR A 106 10.38 3.87 -2.60
CA THR A 106 11.13 4.84 -1.82
C THR A 106 12.60 4.70 -2.17
N VAL A 107 13.17 5.73 -2.78
CA VAL A 107 14.59 5.77 -3.16
C VAL A 107 15.37 6.44 -2.04
N ILE A 108 16.33 5.75 -1.46
CA ILE A 108 17.13 6.22 -0.33
C ILE A 108 18.59 6.25 -0.78
N GLY A 109 19.22 7.40 -0.66
CA GLY A 109 20.61 7.61 -1.02
C GLY A 109 21.36 8.47 -0.01
N ALA A 110 22.70 8.51 -0.10
CA ALA A 110 23.48 9.45 0.69
C ALA A 110 23.18 10.89 0.23
N ALA A 111 23.00 11.82 1.18
CA ALA A 111 22.70 13.22 0.86
C ALA A 111 23.91 13.95 0.26
N THR A 112 25.14 13.53 0.54
CA THR A 112 26.38 14.15 0.04
C THR A 112 27.56 13.15 -0.01
N GLY A 113 28.41 13.28 -1.03
CA GLY A 113 29.86 12.99 -0.98
C GLY A 113 30.39 11.56 -1.13
N ALA A 114 29.61 10.52 -1.02
CA ALA A 114 30.03 9.15 -1.30
C ALA A 114 29.39 8.64 -2.61
N ALA A 115 30.01 7.67 -3.26
CA ALA A 115 29.36 6.96 -4.36
C ALA A 115 27.96 6.50 -3.88
N PRO A 116 26.88 6.82 -4.57
CA PRO A 116 25.54 6.64 -4.05
C PRO A 116 25.23 5.15 -3.91
N SER A 117 25.27 4.63 -2.67
CA SER A 117 24.59 3.40 -2.39
C SER A 117 23.09 3.71 -2.42
N ILE A 118 22.48 3.53 -3.57
CA ILE A 118 21.03 3.72 -3.72
C ILE A 118 20.36 2.44 -3.22
N ARG A 119 19.58 2.58 -2.13
CA ARG A 119 18.64 1.56 -1.71
C ARG A 119 17.26 1.95 -2.23
N MET A 120 16.57 0.97 -2.77
CA MET A 120 15.20 1.13 -3.18
C MET A 120 14.32 0.20 -2.35
N ASP A 121 13.31 0.77 -1.73
CA ASP A 121 12.30 0.05 -0.97
C ASP A 121 10.93 0.23 -1.65
N ARG A 122 9.98 -0.60 -1.34
CA ARG A 122 8.58 -0.47 -1.79
C ARG A 122 7.73 -0.06 -0.60
N TYR A 123 6.68 0.71 -0.85
CA TYR A 123 5.75 1.11 0.20
C TYR A 123 4.30 0.93 -0.23
N ILE A 124 3.43 0.76 0.75
CA ILE A 124 1.99 0.93 0.68
C ILE A 124 1.62 1.98 1.71
N ALA A 125 0.79 2.95 1.32
CA ALA A 125 0.22 3.94 2.20
C ALA A 125 -1.30 3.99 2.03
N PHE A 126 -2.05 3.88 3.12
CA PHE A 126 -3.46 4.22 3.16
C PHE A 126 -3.62 5.60 3.77
N TRP A 127 -4.40 6.44 3.11
CA TRP A 127 -4.52 7.85 3.40
C TRP A 127 -5.92 8.20 3.90
N ARG A 128 -5.97 9.15 4.83
CA ARG A 128 -7.19 9.78 5.32
C ARG A 128 -7.08 11.29 5.09
N ARG A 129 -8.16 11.89 4.59
CA ARG A 129 -8.26 13.33 4.44
C ARG A 129 -8.79 13.94 5.73
N GLU A 130 -7.99 14.77 6.41
CA GLU A 130 -8.31 15.51 7.63
C GLU A 130 -8.38 17.00 7.28
N GLY A 131 -9.60 17.56 7.24
CA GLY A 131 -9.82 18.87 6.62
C GLY A 131 -9.50 18.85 5.13
N ASP A 132 -8.56 19.70 4.72
CA ASP A 132 -8.08 19.76 3.33
C ASP A 132 -6.75 19.01 3.12
N ALA A 133 -6.16 18.46 4.16
CA ALA A 133 -4.87 17.79 4.11
C ALA A 133 -5.02 16.27 4.09
N TRP A 134 -4.15 15.59 3.32
CA TRP A 134 -4.02 14.15 3.30
C TRP A 134 -2.96 13.69 4.29
N HIS A 135 -3.31 12.73 5.15
CA HIS A 135 -2.41 12.10 6.11
C HIS A 135 -2.44 10.58 5.99
N VAL A 136 -1.30 9.95 6.20
CA VAL A 136 -1.16 8.50 6.14
C VAL A 136 -1.71 7.87 7.42
N ALA A 137 -2.72 7.02 7.30
CA ALA A 137 -3.35 6.28 8.40
C ALA A 137 -2.76 4.89 8.59
N ALA A 138 -2.23 4.27 7.51
CA ALA A 138 -1.47 3.02 7.61
C ALA A 138 -0.30 3.06 6.61
N TYR A 139 0.86 2.53 7.02
CA TYR A 139 2.07 2.54 6.21
C TYR A 139 2.88 1.26 6.39
N ALA A 140 3.23 0.63 5.29
CA ALA A 140 4.09 -0.54 5.27
C ALA A 140 5.26 -0.35 4.29
N GLU A 141 6.44 -0.81 4.67
CA GLU A 141 7.63 -0.82 3.83
C GLU A 141 8.15 -2.24 3.64
N THR A 142 8.64 -2.52 2.44
CA THR A 142 9.37 -3.76 2.14
C THR A 142 10.70 -3.42 1.50
N TYR A 143 11.79 -3.87 2.12
CA TYR A 143 13.16 -3.52 1.74
C TYR A 143 13.65 -4.23 0.49
N GLY A 144 14.60 -3.56 -0.20
CA GLY A 144 15.46 -4.19 -1.20
C GLY A 144 14.77 -4.51 -2.53
N ALA A 145 14.08 -3.55 -3.13
CA ALA A 145 13.64 -3.66 -4.51
C ALA A 145 14.80 -3.36 -5.48
N PRO A 146 14.92 -4.05 -6.62
CA PRO A 146 15.78 -3.60 -7.71
C PRO A 146 15.23 -2.30 -8.28
N PRO A 147 16.09 -1.41 -8.84
CA PRO A 147 15.62 -0.21 -9.49
C PRO A 147 14.75 -0.57 -10.69
N PRO A 148 13.47 -0.12 -10.73
CA PRO A 148 12.67 -0.28 -11.93
C PRO A 148 13.23 0.59 -13.05
N ALA A 149 13.03 0.19 -14.29
CA ALA A 149 13.06 1.12 -15.38
C ALA A 149 11.96 2.16 -15.10
N LEU A 150 12.36 3.40 -14.80
CA LEU A 150 11.45 4.46 -14.37
C LEU A 150 10.43 4.76 -15.49
N SER A 151 9.24 4.20 -15.37
CA SER A 151 8.08 4.65 -16.10
C SER A 151 7.26 5.57 -15.20
N MET A 152 6.84 6.70 -15.76
CA MET A 152 5.89 7.60 -15.10
C MET A 152 4.60 6.83 -14.76
N PRO A 153 3.89 7.21 -13.69
CA PRO A 153 2.59 6.61 -13.38
C PRO A 153 1.71 6.62 -14.62
N GLY A 154 1.24 5.45 -15.03
CA GLY A 154 0.24 5.34 -16.09
C GLY A 154 -1.05 6.04 -15.63
N GLU A 155 -1.81 6.58 -16.57
CA GLU A 155 -3.11 7.18 -16.33
C GLU A 155 -3.98 6.24 -15.49
N ALA A 156 -4.69 6.82 -14.53
CA ALA A 156 -5.58 6.10 -13.63
C ALA A 156 -6.55 5.22 -14.40
N ALA A 157 -6.59 3.94 -14.07
CA ALA A 157 -7.61 3.06 -14.59
C ALA A 157 -8.98 3.55 -14.13
N ASP A 158 -9.83 3.73 -15.11
CA ASP A 158 -11.20 4.22 -15.13
C ASP A 158 -11.97 4.06 -13.79
N SER A 159 -12.40 5.18 -13.23
CA SER A 159 -13.20 5.27 -12.00
C SER A 159 -14.67 4.90 -12.21
N ALA A 160 -14.95 3.73 -12.76
CA ALA A 160 -16.31 3.25 -12.99
C ALA A 160 -17.00 2.74 -11.71
N LEU A 161 -16.88 3.45 -10.58
CA LEU A 161 -17.46 3.06 -9.29
C LEU A 161 -18.74 3.82 -8.88
N ALA A 162 -19.31 4.62 -9.79
CA ALA A 162 -20.36 5.57 -9.44
C ALA A 162 -21.71 4.97 -8.96
N ASP A 163 -22.02 3.69 -9.23
CA ASP A 163 -23.40 3.18 -9.07
C ASP A 163 -23.53 1.84 -8.32
N LEU A 164 -22.95 1.71 -7.10
CA LEU A 164 -23.25 0.55 -6.27
C LEU A 164 -24.33 0.88 -5.23
N PRO A 165 -25.45 0.12 -5.18
CA PRO A 165 -26.46 0.29 -4.14
C PRO A 165 -25.91 -0.13 -2.78
N MET A 166 -26.07 0.72 -1.77
CA MET A 166 -25.72 0.41 -0.39
C MET A 166 -26.70 -0.62 0.19
N ARG A 167 -26.24 -1.83 0.44
CA ARG A 167 -26.94 -2.83 1.26
C ARG A 167 -26.20 -2.99 2.59
N HIS A 168 -26.88 -2.67 3.69
CA HIS A 168 -26.35 -2.74 5.05
C HIS A 168 -26.76 -4.07 5.68
N SER A 169 -25.81 -4.93 6.03
CA SER A 169 -26.06 -6.07 6.91
C SER A 169 -24.97 -6.35 7.97
N ARG A 170 -23.77 -5.84 7.74
CA ARG A 170 -22.67 -5.75 8.74
C ARG A 170 -21.96 -4.44 8.50
N GLY A 171 -21.28 -3.89 9.53
CA GLY A 171 -20.49 -2.68 9.31
C GLY A 171 -19.39 -2.95 8.27
N PRO A 172 -19.08 -2.00 7.37
CA PRO A 172 -18.10 -2.22 6.29
C PRO A 172 -16.73 -2.72 6.76
N LEU A 173 -16.29 -2.34 7.96
CA LEU A 173 -15.04 -2.85 8.56
C LEU A 173 -15.14 -4.35 8.88
N GLU A 174 -16.27 -4.82 9.36
CA GLU A 174 -16.48 -6.25 9.63
C GLU A 174 -16.55 -7.05 8.34
N GLU A 175 -17.05 -6.46 7.25
CA GLU A 175 -17.07 -7.10 5.94
C GLU A 175 -15.65 -7.37 5.43
N ILE A 176 -14.74 -6.37 5.47
CA ILE A 176 -13.35 -6.58 5.01
C ILE A 176 -12.58 -7.50 5.95
N ARG A 177 -12.81 -7.45 7.26
CA ARG A 177 -12.20 -8.40 8.21
C ARG A 177 -12.65 -9.83 7.94
N ALA A 178 -13.94 -10.04 7.68
CA ALA A 178 -14.46 -11.35 7.32
C ALA A 178 -13.91 -11.86 5.97
N ALA A 179 -13.73 -10.97 4.99
CA ALA A 179 -13.10 -11.28 3.72
C ALA A 179 -11.64 -11.69 3.90
N ASP A 180 -10.89 -10.98 4.74
CA ASP A 180 -9.50 -11.26 5.07
C ASP A 180 -9.33 -12.60 5.80
N ASP A 181 -10.19 -12.89 6.79
CA ASP A 181 -10.20 -14.16 7.48
C ASP A 181 -10.59 -15.34 6.56
N GLU A 182 -11.53 -15.14 5.62
CA GLU A 182 -11.90 -16.18 4.63
C GLU A 182 -10.75 -16.41 3.64
N PHE A 183 -10.09 -15.34 3.22
CA PHE A 183 -8.92 -15.42 2.39
C PHE A 183 -7.79 -16.24 3.04
N SER A 184 -7.50 -16.01 4.34
CA SER A 184 -6.54 -16.80 5.12
C SER A 184 -6.98 -18.28 5.21
N ARG A 185 -8.27 -18.53 5.45
CA ARG A 185 -8.82 -19.92 5.50
C ARG A 185 -8.70 -20.62 4.13
N MET A 186 -8.93 -19.89 3.04
CA MET A 186 -8.75 -20.43 1.68
C MET A 186 -7.27 -20.78 1.44
N ALA A 187 -6.33 -19.92 1.85
CA ALA A 187 -4.90 -20.16 1.70
C ALA A 187 -4.47 -21.45 2.42
N THR A 188 -4.97 -21.65 3.62
CA THR A 188 -4.70 -22.87 4.41
C THR A 188 -5.28 -24.13 3.77
N LYS A 189 -6.50 -24.04 3.17
CA LYS A 189 -7.20 -25.21 2.63
C LYS A 189 -6.82 -25.55 1.20
N LEU A 190 -6.62 -24.56 0.35
CA LEU A 190 -6.48 -24.72 -1.11
C LEU A 190 -5.12 -24.28 -1.63
N GLY A 191 -4.24 -23.78 -0.75
CA GLY A 191 -2.93 -23.28 -1.07
C GLY A 191 -2.88 -21.76 -1.26
N THR A 192 -1.74 -21.19 -0.88
CA THR A 192 -1.51 -19.74 -0.84
C THR A 192 -1.72 -19.09 -2.20
N GLY A 193 -1.10 -19.61 -3.26
CA GLY A 193 -1.21 -19.02 -4.60
C GLY A 193 -2.65 -18.97 -5.10
N ARG A 194 -3.42 -20.05 -4.91
CA ARG A 194 -4.83 -20.09 -5.32
C ARG A 194 -5.67 -19.08 -4.57
N ALA A 195 -5.44 -18.94 -3.27
CA ALA A 195 -6.17 -17.97 -2.47
C ALA A 195 -5.84 -16.53 -2.86
N PHE A 196 -4.56 -16.21 -3.03
CA PHE A 196 -4.12 -14.89 -3.46
C PHE A 196 -4.69 -14.52 -4.83
N GLY A 197 -4.67 -15.41 -5.81
CA GLY A 197 -5.30 -15.17 -7.11
C GLY A 197 -6.82 -14.98 -7.01
N ALA A 198 -7.50 -15.76 -6.16
CA ALA A 198 -8.96 -15.69 -6.01
C ALA A 198 -9.46 -14.39 -5.34
N TYR A 199 -8.67 -13.81 -4.43
CA TYR A 199 -9.03 -12.56 -3.75
C TYR A 199 -8.46 -11.30 -4.40
N ALA A 200 -7.60 -11.43 -5.41
CA ALA A 200 -7.06 -10.31 -6.15
C ALA A 200 -8.13 -9.60 -6.99
N ALA A 201 -8.10 -8.27 -7.03
CA ALA A 201 -8.74 -7.51 -8.11
C ALA A 201 -8.00 -7.78 -9.43
N GLY A 202 -8.63 -7.48 -10.57
CA GLY A 202 -8.04 -7.77 -11.88
C GLY A 202 -6.67 -7.13 -12.12
N ASP A 203 -6.41 -6.01 -11.46
CA ASP A 203 -5.18 -5.22 -11.53
C ASP A 203 -4.43 -5.15 -10.19
N ALA A 204 -4.76 -6.07 -9.26
CA ALA A 204 -4.12 -6.15 -7.97
C ALA A 204 -2.61 -6.33 -8.06
N GLN A 205 -1.90 -5.81 -7.07
CA GLN A 205 -0.46 -5.96 -6.97
C GLN A 205 -0.03 -6.50 -5.61
N ILE A 206 1.00 -7.35 -5.63
CA ILE A 206 1.68 -7.78 -4.41
C ILE A 206 3.16 -7.44 -4.46
N PHE A 207 3.75 -7.32 -3.27
CA PHE A 207 5.18 -7.19 -3.10
C PHE A 207 5.82 -8.58 -3.04
N SER A 208 6.54 -8.95 -4.08
CA SER A 208 7.39 -10.15 -3.99
C SER A 208 8.81 -9.78 -3.51
N THR A 209 9.54 -10.76 -3.00
CA THR A 209 10.92 -10.58 -2.54
C THR A 209 11.87 -11.50 -3.32
N PRO A 210 13.01 -11.03 -3.83
CA PRO A 210 13.38 -9.66 -4.17
C PRO A 210 12.79 -9.33 -5.55
N GLY A 211 12.14 -8.20 -5.71
CA GLY A 211 11.70 -7.91 -7.05
C GLY A 211 10.71 -6.76 -7.23
N GLU A 212 10.15 -6.72 -8.41
CA GLU A 212 9.14 -5.80 -8.85
C GLU A 212 7.77 -6.15 -8.24
N PHE A 213 6.78 -5.28 -8.45
CA PHE A 213 5.40 -5.62 -8.19
C PHE A 213 4.93 -6.74 -9.11
N ILE A 214 4.23 -7.71 -8.56
CA ILE A 214 3.56 -8.76 -9.35
C ILE A 214 2.12 -8.32 -9.54
N THR A 215 1.67 -8.24 -10.78
CA THR A 215 0.37 -7.68 -11.15
C THR A 215 -0.57 -8.74 -11.70
N GLY A 216 -1.80 -8.72 -11.20
CA GLY A 216 -2.91 -9.53 -11.69
C GLY A 216 -3.02 -10.92 -11.06
N PRO A 217 -4.24 -11.46 -11.02
CA PRO A 217 -4.56 -12.71 -10.30
C PRO A 217 -3.71 -13.90 -10.68
N ASP A 218 -3.49 -14.11 -11.98
CA ASP A 218 -2.76 -15.27 -12.49
C ASP A 218 -1.28 -15.21 -12.16
N ALA A 219 -0.62 -14.07 -12.42
CA ALA A 219 0.79 -13.87 -12.08
C ALA A 219 1.02 -13.97 -10.58
N ILE A 220 0.12 -13.37 -9.78
CA ILE A 220 0.15 -13.46 -8.32
C ILE A 220 0.02 -14.91 -7.87
N SER A 221 -0.95 -15.65 -8.39
CA SER A 221 -1.13 -17.07 -8.05
C SER A 221 0.11 -17.90 -8.34
N GLN A 222 0.74 -17.67 -9.50
CA GLN A 222 1.96 -18.38 -9.92
C GLN A 222 3.18 -18.04 -9.06
N ALA A 223 3.28 -16.82 -8.56
CA ALA A 223 4.42 -16.35 -7.77
C ALA A 223 4.64 -17.12 -6.46
N PHE A 224 3.59 -17.71 -5.89
CA PHE A 224 3.69 -18.53 -4.69
C PHE A 224 4.17 -19.96 -4.96
N GLY A 225 4.28 -20.36 -6.25
CA GLY A 225 4.67 -21.70 -6.63
C GLY A 225 3.63 -22.79 -6.28
N PRO A 226 3.98 -24.06 -6.49
CA PRO A 226 3.09 -25.16 -6.16
C PRO A 226 2.88 -25.27 -4.64
N THR A 227 1.65 -25.54 -4.23
CA THR A 227 1.34 -25.84 -2.84
C THR A 227 1.95 -27.19 -2.46
N THR A 228 2.73 -27.21 -1.39
CA THR A 228 3.23 -28.43 -0.78
C THR A 228 2.48 -28.72 0.52
N GLU A 229 2.35 -30.00 0.89
CA GLU A 229 1.64 -30.38 2.13
C GLU A 229 2.28 -29.76 3.39
N ASP A 230 3.57 -29.47 3.34
CA ASP A 230 4.34 -28.91 4.44
C ASP A 230 4.38 -27.37 4.47
N SER A 231 3.78 -26.68 3.47
CA SER A 231 3.91 -25.24 3.33
C SER A 231 2.57 -24.52 3.56
N HIS A 232 2.47 -23.79 4.66
CA HIS A 232 1.25 -23.10 5.06
C HIS A 232 1.54 -21.64 5.40
N LEU A 233 0.69 -20.75 4.87
CA LEU A 233 0.64 -19.34 5.27
C LEU A 233 -0.74 -19.09 5.88
N ALA A 234 -0.74 -18.69 7.14
CA ALA A 234 -1.96 -18.33 7.87
C ALA A 234 -1.80 -16.92 8.44
N TRP A 235 -2.90 -16.16 8.46
CA TRP A 235 -2.90 -14.80 9.00
C TRP A 235 -4.25 -14.44 9.60
N HIS A 236 -4.26 -13.34 10.36
CA HIS A 236 -5.46 -12.80 10.99
C HIS A 236 -5.38 -11.28 11.07
N PRO A 237 -6.44 -10.54 10.66
CA PRO A 237 -6.49 -9.10 10.76
C PRO A 237 -6.65 -8.65 12.22
N ILE A 238 -5.83 -7.69 12.64
CA ILE A 238 -5.84 -7.12 13.99
C ILE A 238 -6.55 -5.78 13.99
N THR A 239 -6.38 -5.00 12.94
CA THR A 239 -6.96 -3.66 12.80
C THR A 239 -7.26 -3.36 11.33
N GLY A 240 -8.02 -2.32 11.09
CA GLY A 240 -8.36 -1.84 9.76
C GLY A 240 -9.27 -0.64 9.82
N GLU A 241 -9.53 -0.06 8.68
CA GLU A 241 -10.43 1.08 8.49
C GLU A 241 -11.12 0.95 7.14
N VAL A 242 -12.32 1.50 7.03
CA VAL A 242 -13.05 1.61 5.76
C VAL A 242 -13.50 3.04 5.56
N ALA A 243 -13.36 3.53 4.34
CA ALA A 243 -13.88 4.82 3.91
C ALA A 243 -15.38 4.95 4.23
N ARG A 244 -15.84 6.16 4.49
CA ARG A 244 -17.27 6.41 4.80
C ARG A 244 -18.20 5.96 3.68
N SER A 245 -17.74 6.04 2.43
CA SER A 245 -18.45 5.54 1.24
C SER A 245 -18.58 4.01 1.18
N GLY A 246 -17.84 3.27 2.02
CA GLY A 246 -17.94 1.82 2.14
C GLY A 246 -17.37 1.04 0.97
N ASP A 247 -16.52 1.64 0.15
CA ASP A 247 -15.99 1.04 -1.09
C ASP A 247 -14.48 0.81 -1.09
N LEU A 248 -13.75 1.42 -0.15
CA LEU A 248 -12.31 1.31 0.00
C LEU A 248 -11.95 1.15 1.47
N GLY A 249 -10.95 0.33 1.79
CA GLY A 249 -10.48 0.16 3.16
C GLY A 249 -9.17 -0.60 3.23
N PHE A 250 -8.66 -0.79 4.43
CA PHE A 250 -7.48 -1.61 4.66
C PHE A 250 -7.63 -2.53 5.87
N THR A 251 -6.88 -3.61 5.88
CA THR A 251 -6.60 -4.44 7.04
C THR A 251 -5.10 -4.53 7.30
N VAL A 252 -4.75 -4.60 8.58
CA VAL A 252 -3.39 -4.89 9.06
C VAL A 252 -3.48 -6.05 10.03
N GLY A 253 -2.59 -7.01 9.87
CA GLY A 253 -2.56 -8.18 10.74
C GLY A 253 -1.20 -8.83 10.82
N ASN A 254 -1.17 -9.93 11.55
CA ASN A 254 -0.01 -10.81 11.67
C ASN A 254 -0.19 -12.06 10.81
N ALA A 255 0.92 -12.52 10.24
CA ALA A 255 0.98 -13.74 9.48
C ALA A 255 2.09 -14.67 10.00
N VAL A 256 1.88 -15.97 9.83
CA VAL A 256 2.85 -17.02 10.13
C VAL A 256 2.97 -17.94 8.93
N PHE A 257 4.17 -18.06 8.43
CA PHE A 257 4.51 -19.06 7.45
C PHE A 257 5.19 -20.24 8.15
N THR A 258 4.73 -21.44 7.87
CA THR A 258 5.39 -22.70 8.26
C THR A 258 5.76 -23.46 7.01
N GLY A 259 6.91 -24.09 6.98
CA GLY A 259 7.40 -24.82 5.81
C GLY A 259 8.72 -25.51 6.08
N ARG A 260 9.46 -25.78 5.02
CA ARG A 260 10.81 -26.37 5.10
C ARG A 260 11.85 -25.48 4.42
N ASN A 261 13.03 -25.47 4.96
CA ASN A 261 14.21 -24.94 4.31
C ASN A 261 14.69 -25.89 3.19
N LEU A 262 15.62 -25.43 2.37
CA LEU A 262 16.22 -26.25 1.31
C LEU A 262 16.92 -27.51 1.81
N ASP A 263 17.40 -27.51 3.04
CA ASP A 263 18.02 -28.65 3.72
C ASP A 263 17.01 -29.61 4.37
N GLY A 264 15.70 -29.34 4.20
CA GLY A 264 14.61 -30.14 4.78
C GLY A 264 14.27 -29.80 6.24
N SER A 265 15.01 -28.94 6.91
CA SER A 265 14.70 -28.51 8.28
C SER A 265 13.42 -27.68 8.33
N ALA A 266 12.71 -27.75 9.48
CA ALA A 266 11.48 -26.97 9.66
C ALA A 266 11.78 -25.46 9.66
N GLN A 267 10.95 -24.70 8.95
CA GLN A 267 11.02 -23.25 8.89
C GLN A 267 9.73 -22.64 9.43
N VAL A 268 9.87 -21.65 10.31
CA VAL A 268 8.76 -20.79 10.75
C VAL A 268 9.18 -19.34 10.56
N ARG A 269 8.37 -18.57 9.85
CA ARG A 269 8.59 -17.12 9.67
C ARG A 269 7.38 -16.35 10.15
N TYR A 270 7.66 -15.29 10.89
CA TYR A 270 6.65 -14.37 11.41
C TYR A 270 6.70 -13.08 10.60
N SER A 271 5.55 -12.62 10.14
CA SER A 271 5.41 -11.38 9.38
C SER A 271 4.16 -10.62 9.82
N LYS A 272 4.05 -9.42 9.34
CA LYS A 272 2.85 -8.58 9.41
C LYS A 272 2.59 -8.00 8.04
N TYR A 273 1.32 -7.68 7.77
CA TYR A 273 0.88 -7.25 6.46
C TYR A 273 -0.04 -6.03 6.52
N LEU A 274 -0.10 -5.31 5.42
CA LEU A 274 -1.07 -4.29 5.09
C LEU A 274 -1.69 -4.66 3.75
N THR A 275 -3.00 -4.90 3.76
CA THR A 275 -3.81 -5.20 2.58
C THR A 275 -4.80 -4.07 2.36
N VAL A 276 -4.86 -3.50 1.17
CA VAL A 276 -5.88 -2.53 0.77
C VAL A 276 -6.96 -3.24 -0.02
N TRP A 277 -8.20 -3.02 0.38
CA TRP A 277 -9.41 -3.66 -0.14
C TRP A 277 -10.28 -2.66 -0.88
N LYS A 278 -10.83 -3.09 -2.01
CA LYS A 278 -11.79 -2.33 -2.80
C LYS A 278 -13.03 -3.16 -3.07
N LYS A 279 -14.21 -2.57 -2.83
CA LYS A 279 -15.49 -3.22 -3.11
C LYS A 279 -15.73 -3.23 -4.61
N GLN A 280 -15.99 -4.41 -5.16
CA GLN A 280 -16.22 -4.60 -6.58
C GLN A 280 -17.70 -4.35 -6.93
N ARG A 281 -18.01 -4.26 -8.23
CA ARG A 281 -19.38 -4.03 -8.72
C ARG A 281 -20.37 -5.13 -8.29
N ASP A 282 -19.90 -6.35 -8.10
CA ASP A 282 -20.69 -7.48 -7.59
C ASP A 282 -20.90 -7.47 -6.07
N GLY A 283 -20.36 -6.45 -5.39
CA GLY A 283 -20.41 -6.29 -3.94
C GLY A 283 -19.35 -7.09 -3.18
N SER A 284 -18.53 -7.89 -3.84
CA SER A 284 -17.42 -8.61 -3.20
C SER A 284 -16.27 -7.65 -2.88
N TRP A 285 -15.51 -7.96 -1.81
CA TRP A 285 -14.28 -7.30 -1.50
C TRP A 285 -13.11 -8.04 -2.14
N ARG A 286 -12.27 -7.29 -2.87
CA ARG A 286 -11.03 -7.78 -3.46
C ARG A 286 -9.88 -6.88 -3.04
N TYR A 287 -8.71 -7.46 -2.78
CA TYR A 287 -7.55 -6.61 -2.53
C TYR A 287 -7.02 -6.03 -3.83
N VAL A 288 -6.52 -4.80 -3.74
CA VAL A 288 -5.90 -4.05 -4.84
C VAL A 288 -4.40 -3.93 -4.67
N VAL A 289 -3.92 -3.95 -3.44
CA VAL A 289 -2.49 -4.08 -3.12
C VAL A 289 -2.32 -4.78 -1.79
N ASP A 290 -1.33 -5.66 -1.73
CA ASP A 290 -0.94 -6.41 -0.54
C ASP A 290 0.58 -6.43 -0.39
N GLY A 291 1.04 -6.28 0.83
CA GLY A 291 2.45 -6.35 1.15
C GLY A 291 2.70 -6.32 2.65
N GLY A 292 3.93 -6.65 3.00
CA GLY A 292 4.29 -6.69 4.41
C GLY A 292 5.77 -6.91 4.63
N ASN A 293 6.11 -7.16 5.88
CA ASN A 293 7.50 -7.38 6.28
C ASN A 293 7.60 -8.28 7.52
N GLY A 294 8.82 -8.73 7.81
CA GLY A 294 9.10 -9.58 8.96
C GLY A 294 8.84 -8.89 10.30
N ARG A 295 8.47 -9.68 11.31
CA ARG A 295 8.38 -9.27 12.70
C ARG A 295 9.02 -10.30 13.61
N PRO A 296 9.35 -9.96 14.87
CA PRO A 296 9.73 -10.95 15.87
C PRO A 296 8.57 -11.94 16.13
N LYS A 297 8.89 -13.07 16.76
CA LYS A 297 7.88 -14.08 17.13
C LYS A 297 6.82 -13.52 18.12
N SER A 298 7.24 -12.64 18.99
CA SER A 298 6.42 -11.98 20.03
C SER A 298 6.75 -10.51 20.09
#